data_496abd9632255db81b7b3a8ff3f0da03
#
_entry.id   496abd9632255db81b7b3a8ff3f0da03
#
_cell.length_a   1.000
_cell.length_b   1.000
_cell.length_c   1.000
_cell.angle_alpha   90.00
_cell.angle_beta   90.00
_cell.angle_gamma   90.00
#
_symmetry.space_group_name_H-M   'P 1'
#
loop_
_entity.id
_entity.type
_entity.pdbx_description
1 polymer ?
#
loop_
_entity_poly.entity_id
_entity_poly.type
_entity_poly.pdbx_seq_one_letter_code
_entity_poly.pdbx_strand_id
1 'polypeptide(L)'
;MKTKRWFGWVLVVAMLLTAAVLVPQAHAQGLVAASSISRSLTSTNAFTAVSRQSRLFTVFVSNTSASDLWLHVYDATSTPANGSRPSFSPVKILAGAGGGYDFGSYGAPLGSGLTVCTSTTDLTLTNSTASFDVTVIYTPR
;
A
#
# COMPACT_ATOMS: atom_id res chain seq x y z
N MET A 1 29.74 51.68 43.07
CA MET A 1 29.11 50.34 43.15
C MET A 1 27.91 50.26 42.17
N LYS A 2 28.13 49.97 40.85
CA LYS A 2 27.07 49.90 39.85
C LYS A 2 27.26 48.71 38.85
N THR A 3 27.79 47.61 39.31
CA THR A 3 28.12 46.43 38.41
C THR A 3 27.23 45.22 38.59
N LYS A 4 26.23 45.23 39.48
CA LYS A 4 25.39 44.03 39.74
C LYS A 4 24.14 43.85 38.87
N ARG A 5 23.76 44.82 38.04
CA ARG A 5 22.53 44.75 37.25
C ARG A 5 22.70 44.19 35.84
N TRP A 6 23.91 44.15 35.32
CA TRP A 6 24.16 43.65 33.94
C TRP A 6 24.22 42.12 33.82
N PHE A 7 24.63 41.45 34.89
CA PHE A 7 24.73 39.98 34.86
C PHE A 7 23.35 39.27 34.76
N GLY A 8 22.30 39.90 35.31
CA GLY A 8 20.95 39.31 35.25
C GLY A 8 20.37 39.27 33.84
N TRP A 9 20.64 40.26 33.02
CA TRP A 9 20.10 40.36 31.66
C TRP A 9 20.81 39.43 30.67
N VAL A 10 22.10 39.19 30.85
CA VAL A 10 22.87 38.26 30.00
C VAL A 10 22.40 36.82 30.22
N LEU A 11 22.05 36.46 31.44
CA LEU A 11 21.56 35.11 31.77
C LEU A 11 20.15 34.83 31.23
N VAL A 12 19.28 35.86 31.25
CA VAL A 12 17.91 35.72 30.70
C VAL A 12 17.94 35.65 29.18
N VAL A 13 18.81 36.40 28.51
CA VAL A 13 18.94 36.34 27.05
C VAL A 13 19.59 35.01 26.62
N ALA A 14 20.54 34.47 27.37
CA ALA A 14 21.13 33.16 27.10
C ALA A 14 20.12 32.02 27.28
N MET A 15 19.23 32.08 28.30
CA MET A 15 18.16 31.10 28.48
C MET A 15 17.09 31.17 27.40
N LEU A 16 16.77 32.34 26.88
CA LEU A 16 15.82 32.51 25.80
C LEU A 16 16.38 32.02 24.46
N LEU A 17 17.69 32.11 24.22
CA LEU A 17 18.32 31.60 23.02
C LEU A 17 18.50 30.09 23.04
N THR A 18 18.63 29.44 24.19
CA THR A 18 18.70 27.97 24.30
C THR A 18 17.34 27.32 24.24
N ALA A 19 16.25 28.00 24.61
CA ALA A 19 14.89 27.47 24.45
C ALA A 19 14.41 27.46 22.99
N ALA A 20 15.00 28.28 22.13
CA ALA A 20 14.65 28.31 20.71
C ALA A 20 15.27 27.16 19.88
N VAL A 21 16.24 26.42 20.43
CA VAL A 21 16.91 25.29 19.72
C VAL A 21 16.30 23.95 20.06
N LEU A 22 15.41 23.87 21.05
CA LEU A 22 14.64 22.68 21.41
C LEU A 22 13.19 22.76 20.89
N VAL A 23 12.99 23.31 19.68
CA VAL A 23 11.83 22.90 18.92
C VAL A 23 12.08 21.43 18.58
N PRO A 24 11.28 20.47 19.14
CA PRO A 24 11.33 19.10 18.62
C PRO A 24 11.12 19.28 17.13
N GLN A 25 12.10 18.87 16.33
CA GLN A 25 11.85 18.65 14.94
C GLN A 25 10.72 17.62 14.94
N ALA A 26 9.48 18.12 14.83
CA ALA A 26 8.39 17.28 14.40
C ALA A 26 8.98 16.61 13.16
N HIS A 27 9.34 15.36 13.31
CA HIS A 27 9.67 14.54 12.17
C HIS A 27 8.46 14.75 11.29
N ALA A 28 8.65 15.47 10.19
CA ALA A 28 7.67 15.45 9.14
C ALA A 28 7.54 13.95 8.85
N GLN A 29 6.56 13.34 9.50
CA GLN A 29 6.08 12.02 9.08
C GLN A 29 5.75 12.27 7.64
N GLY A 30 6.65 11.76 6.77
CA GLY A 30 6.60 12.08 5.38
C GLY A 30 5.15 11.93 4.98
N LEU A 31 4.55 13.01 4.49
CA LEU A 31 3.22 12.98 3.94
C LEU A 31 3.20 11.72 3.10
N VAL A 32 2.45 10.72 3.56
CA VAL A 32 2.24 9.50 2.78
C VAL A 32 1.72 10.02 1.46
N ALA A 33 2.55 9.94 0.43
CA ALA A 33 2.21 10.46 -0.89
C ALA A 33 0.81 9.93 -1.18
N ALA A 34 -0.12 10.82 -1.54
CA ALA A 34 -1.55 10.53 -1.56
C ALA A 34 -1.79 9.15 -2.17
N SER A 35 -2.25 8.21 -1.34
CA SER A 35 -2.49 6.85 -1.78
C SER A 35 -3.59 6.88 -2.84
N SER A 36 -3.35 6.27 -3.98
CA SER A 36 -4.36 6.08 -4.99
C SER A 36 -5.21 4.87 -4.63
N ILE A 37 -6.52 5.00 -4.76
CA ILE A 37 -7.46 3.89 -4.64
C ILE A 37 -7.95 3.56 -6.04
N SER A 38 -7.73 2.31 -6.45
CA SER A 38 -8.31 1.79 -7.69
C SER A 38 -9.31 0.70 -7.34
N ARG A 39 -10.48 0.78 -7.95
CA ARG A 39 -11.59 -0.15 -7.70
C ARG A 39 -12.19 -0.60 -9.02
N SER A 40 -12.47 -1.89 -9.10
CA SER A 40 -13.29 -2.45 -10.17
C SER A 40 -14.40 -3.30 -9.56
N LEU A 41 -15.60 -3.15 -10.09
CA LEU A 41 -16.76 -3.98 -9.77
C LEU A 41 -16.97 -4.94 -10.93
N THR A 42 -17.26 -6.18 -10.62
CA THR A 42 -17.56 -7.21 -11.60
C THR A 42 -16.40 -7.47 -12.59
N SER A 43 -15.17 -7.49 -12.08
CA SER A 43 -14.03 -7.94 -12.87
C SER A 43 -14.12 -9.45 -13.15
N THR A 44 -13.72 -9.85 -14.34
CA THR A 44 -13.55 -11.25 -14.71
C THR A 44 -12.09 -11.49 -15.08
N ASN A 45 -11.48 -12.56 -14.59
CA ASN A 45 -10.08 -12.98 -14.80
C ASN A 45 -9.02 -12.08 -14.16
N ALA A 46 -8.95 -10.80 -14.52
CA ALA A 46 -7.88 -9.92 -14.10
C ALA A 46 -8.29 -8.45 -14.02
N PHE A 47 -7.61 -7.73 -13.17
CA PHE A 47 -7.71 -6.28 -13.02
C PHE A 47 -6.30 -5.66 -12.91
N THR A 48 -5.91 -4.84 -13.89
CA THR A 48 -4.66 -4.07 -13.83
C THR A 48 -4.94 -2.71 -13.21
N ALA A 49 -4.47 -2.52 -11.98
CA ALA A 49 -4.68 -1.28 -11.22
C ALA A 49 -3.71 -0.17 -11.65
N VAL A 50 -2.48 -0.52 -11.96
CA VAL A 50 -1.44 0.42 -12.37
C VAL A 50 -0.41 -0.28 -13.26
N SER A 51 0.07 0.41 -14.31
CA SER A 51 1.05 -0.10 -15.27
C SER A 51 2.42 0.60 -15.17
N ARG A 52 2.83 0.93 -13.96
CA ARG A 52 4.13 1.54 -13.64
C ARG A 52 4.57 1.16 -12.25
N GLN A 53 5.81 1.47 -11.91
CA GLN A 53 6.33 1.26 -10.56
C GLN A 53 5.41 1.86 -9.51
N SER A 54 5.20 1.12 -8.43
CA SER A 54 4.29 1.52 -7.35
C SER A 54 4.66 0.87 -6.04
N ARG A 55 3.97 1.27 -4.99
CA ARG A 55 4.01 0.62 -3.69
C ARG A 55 2.59 0.20 -3.32
N LEU A 56 2.39 -1.08 -3.13
CA LEU A 56 1.11 -1.70 -2.79
C LEU A 56 0.94 -1.77 -1.27
N PHE A 57 -0.16 -1.26 -0.76
CA PHE A 57 -0.50 -1.33 0.67
C PHE A 57 -1.57 -2.38 0.95
N THR A 58 -2.64 -2.37 0.18
CA THR A 58 -3.75 -3.29 0.41
C THR A 58 -4.34 -3.75 -0.91
N VAL A 59 -4.69 -5.02 -0.99
CA VAL A 59 -5.59 -5.58 -2.00
C VAL A 59 -6.71 -6.28 -1.26
N PHE A 60 -7.93 -5.91 -1.56
CA PHE A 60 -9.13 -6.58 -1.07
C PHE A 60 -9.97 -7.06 -2.24
N VAL A 61 -10.40 -8.31 -2.18
CA VAL A 61 -11.25 -8.94 -3.20
C VAL A 61 -12.50 -9.49 -2.52
N SER A 62 -13.65 -9.25 -3.13
CA SER A 62 -14.90 -9.90 -2.80
C SER A 62 -15.23 -10.90 -3.91
N ASN A 63 -15.32 -12.16 -3.57
CA ASN A 63 -15.69 -13.23 -4.48
C ASN A 63 -17.20 -13.27 -4.62
N THR A 64 -17.73 -12.77 -5.72
CA THR A 64 -19.16 -12.75 -6.00
C THR A 64 -19.67 -14.02 -6.72
N SER A 65 -18.77 -14.97 -6.92
CA SER A 65 -19.10 -16.25 -7.57
C SER A 65 -19.57 -17.32 -6.58
N ALA A 66 -20.13 -18.39 -7.12
CA ALA A 66 -20.56 -19.56 -6.35
C ALA A 66 -19.44 -20.58 -6.06
N SER A 67 -18.20 -20.29 -6.49
CA SER A 67 -17.05 -21.20 -6.34
C SER A 67 -15.90 -20.50 -5.59
N ASP A 68 -15.12 -21.28 -4.86
CA ASP A 68 -13.90 -20.80 -4.23
C ASP A 68 -12.89 -20.34 -5.30
N LEU A 69 -12.15 -19.27 -5.01
CA LEU A 69 -11.13 -18.70 -5.88
C LEU A 69 -9.81 -18.51 -5.11
N TRP A 70 -8.72 -18.43 -5.86
CA TRP A 70 -7.42 -18.00 -5.35
C TRP A 70 -7.14 -16.60 -5.87
N LEU A 71 -6.84 -15.69 -4.95
CA LEU A 71 -6.36 -14.35 -5.25
C LEU A 71 -4.87 -14.42 -5.58
N HIS A 72 -4.51 -14.01 -6.78
CA HIS A 72 -3.14 -13.87 -7.26
C HIS A 72 -2.80 -12.41 -7.50
N VAL A 73 -1.66 -11.96 -7.00
CA VAL A 73 -1.14 -10.60 -7.21
C VAL A 73 0.19 -10.67 -7.94
N TYR A 74 0.29 -9.90 -9.01
CA TYR A 74 1.44 -9.87 -9.91
C TYR A 74 2.07 -8.49 -9.99
N ASP A 75 3.40 -8.45 -9.94
CA ASP A 75 4.18 -7.29 -10.38
C ASP A 75 4.25 -7.28 -11.91
N ALA A 76 3.16 -6.86 -12.55
CA ALA A 76 2.98 -6.90 -13.98
C ALA A 76 2.10 -5.76 -14.48
N THR A 77 2.32 -5.33 -15.71
CA THR A 77 1.58 -4.24 -16.38
C THR A 77 0.38 -4.73 -17.17
N SER A 78 0.19 -6.03 -17.25
CA SER A 78 -0.92 -6.69 -17.97
C SER A 78 -1.20 -8.06 -17.37
N THR A 79 -2.31 -8.67 -17.76
CA THR A 79 -2.68 -10.02 -17.34
C THR A 79 -1.62 -11.04 -17.71
N PRO A 80 -1.03 -11.77 -16.75
CA PRO A 80 -0.06 -12.81 -17.02
C PRO A 80 -0.70 -14.00 -17.77
N ALA A 81 0.13 -14.77 -18.44
CA ALA A 81 -0.32 -16.00 -19.09
C ALA A 81 -0.68 -17.08 -18.05
N ASN A 82 -1.57 -18.03 -18.46
CA ASN A 82 -1.80 -19.22 -17.66
C ASN A 82 -0.49 -19.97 -17.37
N GLY A 83 -0.37 -20.52 -16.19
CA GLY A 83 0.86 -21.14 -15.70
C GLY A 83 1.83 -20.18 -15.01
N SER A 84 1.61 -18.86 -15.07
CA SER A 84 2.43 -17.88 -14.36
C SER A 84 2.30 -18.02 -12.85
N ARG A 85 3.43 -17.85 -12.13
CA ARG A 85 3.45 -17.82 -10.68
C ARG A 85 3.18 -16.40 -10.18
N PRO A 86 2.35 -16.21 -9.15
CA PRO A 86 2.12 -14.91 -8.55
C PRO A 86 3.37 -14.38 -7.82
N SER A 87 3.44 -13.06 -7.68
CA SER A 87 4.54 -12.37 -6.96
C SER A 87 4.44 -12.53 -5.44
N PHE A 88 3.26 -12.84 -4.93
CA PHE A 88 3.00 -13.07 -3.50
C PHE A 88 2.29 -14.41 -3.32
N SER A 89 2.39 -15.00 -2.11
CA SER A 89 1.70 -16.26 -1.80
C SER A 89 0.18 -16.11 -2.02
N PRO A 90 -0.47 -16.99 -2.77
CA PRO A 90 -1.89 -16.89 -3.05
C PRO A 90 -2.78 -16.93 -1.79
N VAL A 91 -3.91 -16.25 -1.84
CA VAL A 91 -4.92 -16.27 -0.78
C VAL A 91 -6.20 -16.93 -1.29
N LYS A 92 -6.67 -17.95 -0.59
CA LYS A 92 -7.95 -18.58 -0.91
C LYS A 92 -9.11 -17.70 -0.45
N ILE A 93 -10.04 -17.40 -1.34
CA ILE A 93 -11.27 -16.65 -1.10
C ILE A 93 -12.44 -17.59 -1.33
N LEU A 94 -13.19 -17.87 -0.28
CA LEU A 94 -14.35 -18.75 -0.38
C LEU A 94 -15.47 -18.09 -1.20
N ALA A 95 -16.37 -18.89 -1.72
CA ALA A 95 -17.56 -18.43 -2.44
C ALA A 95 -18.36 -17.44 -1.58
N GLY A 96 -18.70 -16.29 -2.13
CA GLY A 96 -19.46 -15.24 -1.43
C GLY A 96 -18.69 -14.52 -0.32
N ALA A 97 -17.41 -14.81 -0.11
CA ALA A 97 -16.58 -14.19 0.92
C ALA A 97 -15.63 -13.13 0.36
N GLY A 98 -15.05 -12.33 1.27
CA GLY A 98 -13.98 -11.40 0.95
C GLY A 98 -12.66 -11.81 1.60
N GLY A 99 -11.55 -11.32 1.02
CA GLY A 99 -10.22 -11.53 1.54
C GLY A 99 -9.18 -10.78 0.75
N GLY A 100 -7.92 -10.81 1.19
CA GLY A 100 -6.88 -10.08 0.49
C GLY A 100 -5.57 -10.02 1.25
N TYR A 101 -4.78 -9.01 0.92
CA TYR A 101 -3.49 -8.70 1.53
C TYR A 101 -3.52 -7.34 2.20
N ASP A 102 -2.86 -7.25 3.32
CA ASP A 102 -2.48 -6.01 3.96
C ASP A 102 -0.96 -6.03 4.21
N PHE A 103 -0.25 -5.12 3.56
CA PHE A 103 1.20 -4.96 3.67
C PHE A 103 1.58 -3.86 4.67
N GLY A 104 0.61 -3.38 5.44
CA GLY A 104 0.81 -2.34 6.45
C GLY A 104 1.31 -1.01 5.87
N SER A 105 1.80 -0.14 6.75
CA SER A 105 2.23 1.22 6.41
C SER A 105 3.47 1.30 5.50
N TYR A 106 4.28 0.24 5.45
CA TYR A 106 5.45 0.19 4.59
C TYR A 106 5.13 -0.24 3.16
N GLY A 107 4.05 -1.00 2.97
CA GLY A 107 3.64 -1.54 1.68
C GLY A 107 4.69 -2.45 1.03
N ALA A 108 4.30 -3.15 -0.03
CA ALA A 108 5.16 -3.97 -0.86
C ALA A 108 5.60 -3.20 -2.12
N PRO A 109 6.90 -3.14 -2.45
CA PRO A 109 7.36 -2.50 -3.68
C PRO A 109 7.01 -3.36 -4.90
N LEU A 110 6.56 -2.70 -5.98
CA LEU A 110 6.32 -3.27 -7.29
C LEU A 110 7.18 -2.53 -8.31
N GLY A 111 7.93 -3.28 -9.10
CA GLY A 111 8.90 -2.73 -10.07
C GLY A 111 8.31 -2.40 -11.43
N SER A 112 7.23 -3.06 -11.81
CA SER A 112 6.63 -2.95 -13.14
C SER A 112 5.22 -2.35 -13.08
N GLY A 113 4.35 -2.96 -12.29
CA GLY A 113 2.94 -2.58 -12.19
C GLY A 113 2.19 -3.48 -11.23
N LEU A 114 0.87 -3.35 -11.22
CA LEU A 114 0.01 -4.13 -10.34
C LEU A 114 -1.14 -4.73 -11.13
N THR A 115 -1.13 -6.04 -11.25
CA THR A 115 -2.24 -6.81 -11.80
C THR A 115 -2.73 -7.82 -10.77
N VAL A 116 -4.03 -7.80 -10.52
CA VAL A 116 -4.75 -8.73 -9.64
C VAL A 116 -5.51 -9.70 -10.50
N CYS A 117 -5.35 -10.99 -10.24
CA CYS A 117 -6.06 -12.06 -10.96
C CYS A 117 -6.76 -12.98 -9.98
N THR A 118 -7.82 -13.62 -10.43
CA THR A 118 -8.41 -14.78 -9.75
C THR A 118 -8.08 -16.06 -10.51
N SER A 119 -7.80 -17.12 -9.76
CA SER A 119 -7.39 -18.40 -10.27
C SER A 119 -8.22 -19.53 -9.64
N THR A 120 -8.38 -20.62 -10.37
CA THR A 120 -8.95 -21.85 -9.83
C THR A 120 -7.91 -22.74 -9.13
N THR A 121 -6.62 -22.39 -9.25
CA THR A 121 -5.49 -23.10 -8.64
C THR A 121 -4.64 -22.14 -7.80
N ASP A 122 -3.92 -22.66 -6.81
CA ASP A 122 -3.11 -21.88 -5.85
C ASP A 122 -1.74 -21.45 -6.41
N LEU A 123 -0.97 -22.38 -6.95
CA LEU A 123 0.46 -22.16 -7.25
C LEU A 123 0.73 -21.42 -8.55
N THR A 124 -0.16 -21.55 -9.51
CA THR A 124 -0.03 -20.95 -10.84
C THR A 124 -1.35 -20.40 -11.32
N LEU A 125 -1.30 -19.38 -12.17
CA LEU A 125 -2.51 -18.82 -12.74
C LEU A 125 -3.23 -19.86 -13.62
N THR A 126 -4.46 -20.15 -13.28
CA THR A 126 -5.44 -20.79 -14.15
C THR A 126 -6.64 -19.87 -14.20
N ASN A 127 -6.77 -19.13 -15.30
CA ASN A 127 -7.79 -18.09 -15.43
C ASN A 127 -9.17 -18.61 -15.04
N SER A 128 -9.79 -17.88 -14.13
CA SER A 128 -11.16 -18.10 -13.71
C SER A 128 -12.09 -17.24 -14.57
N THR A 129 -13.26 -17.75 -14.92
CA THR A 129 -14.34 -16.95 -15.52
C THR A 129 -15.27 -16.35 -14.46
N ALA A 130 -14.97 -16.59 -13.20
CA ALA A 130 -15.77 -16.10 -12.09
C ALA A 130 -15.58 -14.58 -11.91
N SER A 131 -16.67 -13.89 -11.59
CA SER A 131 -16.64 -12.47 -11.30
C SER A 131 -16.18 -12.20 -9.87
N PHE A 132 -15.49 -11.09 -9.69
CA PHE A 132 -15.02 -10.61 -8.40
C PHE A 132 -15.00 -9.07 -8.37
N ASP A 133 -15.17 -8.51 -7.19
CA ASP A 133 -14.93 -7.09 -6.95
C ASP A 133 -13.55 -6.94 -6.34
N VAL A 134 -12.81 -5.91 -6.76
CA VAL A 134 -11.47 -5.64 -6.27
C VAL A 134 -11.31 -4.18 -5.85
N THR A 135 -10.65 -3.97 -4.73
CA THR A 135 -10.20 -2.66 -4.27
C THR A 135 -8.70 -2.73 -3.96
N VAL A 136 -7.94 -1.79 -4.49
CA VAL A 136 -6.50 -1.73 -4.31
C VAL A 136 -6.12 -0.35 -3.79
N ILE A 137 -5.25 -0.32 -2.77
CA ILE A 137 -4.65 0.90 -2.23
C ILE A 137 -3.15 0.85 -2.53
N TYR A 138 -2.67 1.84 -3.28
CA TYR A 138 -1.28 1.91 -3.72
C TYR A 138 -0.81 3.35 -3.87
N THR A 139 0.52 3.55 -3.93
CA THR A 139 1.14 4.82 -4.29
C THR A 139 1.98 4.61 -5.55
N PRO A 140 1.68 5.29 -6.66
CA PRO A 140 2.54 5.25 -7.85
C PRO A 140 3.87 5.96 -7.58
N ARG A 141 4.93 5.54 -8.27
CA ARG A 141 6.28 6.12 -8.22
C ARG A 141 6.67 6.68 -9.57
#